data_c37b8592332dc271ca712635b9efbfc7
#
_entry.id   c37b8592332dc271ca712635b9efbfc7
#
_cell.length_a   1.000
_cell.length_b   1.000
_cell.length_c   1.000
_cell.angle_alpha   90.00
_cell.angle_beta   90.00
_cell.angle_gamma   90.00
#
_symmetry.space_group_name_H-M   'P 1'
#
loop_
_entity.id
_entity.type
_entity.pdbx_description
1 polymer ?
#
loop_
_entity_poly.entity_id
_entity_poly.type
_entity_poly.pdbx_seq_one_letter_code
_entity_poly.pdbx_strand_id
1 'polypeptide(L)'
;MSTKAPARVRSAPTIAEAHAAIEVLARLAELYQERREQLAESVDLTDQQWGVLEEIATEHFMPSLFARRRDSSAAAVSKILRQLTDKGLVVAAIAKDDARQRKYSLTAKAIRVMERLRAGREHAIREVWFELDAQGMRGFTDFGGRLIERLERYAASGASEKDKE
;
A
#
# COMPACT_ATOMS: atom_id res chain seq x y z
N MET A 1 1.39 41.09 30.94
CA MET A 1 1.16 39.89 31.77
C MET A 1 0.73 38.79 30.83
N SER A 2 1.65 37.88 30.49
CA SER A 2 1.44 36.85 29.47
C SER A 2 0.90 35.58 30.14
N THR A 3 -0.37 35.28 29.96
CA THR A 3 -1.05 34.10 30.53
C THR A 3 -0.66 32.86 29.70
N LYS A 4 0.31 32.10 30.22
CA LYS A 4 0.73 30.82 29.66
C LYS A 4 -0.45 29.81 29.79
N ALA A 5 -1.03 29.39 28.68
CA ALA A 5 -2.06 28.39 28.65
C ALA A 5 -1.58 27.08 29.33
N PRO A 6 -2.41 26.41 30.17
CA PRO A 6 -1.98 25.21 30.86
C PRO A 6 -1.68 24.09 29.85
N ALA A 7 -0.53 23.46 30.02
CA ALA A 7 -0.17 22.26 29.26
C ALA A 7 -1.24 21.19 29.48
N ARG A 8 -1.93 20.75 28.42
CA ARG A 8 -2.86 19.62 28.48
C ARG A 8 -2.08 18.40 28.99
N VAL A 9 -2.39 17.97 30.20
CA VAL A 9 -1.95 16.69 30.75
C VAL A 9 -2.46 15.61 29.78
N ARG A 10 -1.56 14.94 29.07
CA ARG A 10 -1.89 13.81 28.21
C ARG A 10 -2.23 12.62 29.12
N SER A 11 -3.53 12.40 29.38
CA SER A 11 -3.99 11.15 29.99
C SER A 11 -3.72 9.99 29.02
N ALA A 12 -3.37 8.83 29.58
CA ALA A 12 -3.29 7.61 28.77
C ALA A 12 -4.69 7.25 28.24
N PRO A 13 -4.78 6.72 27.01
CA PRO A 13 -6.06 6.27 26.47
C PRO A 13 -6.61 5.09 27.27
N THR A 14 -7.92 5.01 27.37
CA THR A 14 -8.62 3.87 27.93
C THR A 14 -8.68 2.71 26.93
N ILE A 15 -8.92 1.50 27.43
CA ILE A 15 -9.12 0.32 26.56
C ILE A 15 -10.30 0.51 25.62
N ALA A 16 -11.38 1.14 26.07
CA ALA A 16 -12.56 1.42 25.24
C ALA A 16 -12.23 2.37 24.08
N GLU A 17 -11.46 3.43 24.32
CA GLU A 17 -10.99 4.35 23.28
C GLU A 17 -10.06 3.65 22.28
N ALA A 18 -9.21 2.73 22.75
CA ALA A 18 -8.35 1.95 21.88
C ALA A 18 -9.18 1.01 20.98
N HIS A 19 -10.20 0.32 21.51
CA HIS A 19 -11.09 -0.53 20.71
C HIS A 19 -11.83 0.29 19.65
N ALA A 20 -12.41 1.43 20.01
CA ALA A 20 -13.08 2.29 19.04
C ALA A 20 -12.15 2.76 17.91
N ALA A 21 -10.90 3.10 18.24
CA ALA A 21 -9.90 3.46 17.24
C ALA A 21 -9.53 2.30 16.29
N ILE A 22 -9.45 1.07 16.82
CA ILE A 22 -9.20 -0.14 16.03
C ILE A 22 -10.37 -0.41 15.07
N GLU A 23 -11.62 -0.28 15.52
CA GLU A 23 -12.81 -0.45 14.66
C GLU A 23 -12.81 0.56 13.51
N VAL A 24 -12.52 1.83 13.79
CA VAL A 24 -12.40 2.87 12.76
C VAL A 24 -11.30 2.54 11.77
N LEU A 25 -10.12 2.12 12.25
CA LEU A 25 -8.99 1.74 11.39
C LEU A 25 -9.35 0.55 10.49
N ALA A 26 -9.99 -0.48 11.04
CA ALA A 26 -10.42 -1.65 10.27
C ALA A 26 -11.41 -1.24 9.15
N ARG A 27 -12.41 -0.40 9.48
CA ARG A 27 -13.39 0.06 8.48
C ARG A 27 -12.76 0.93 7.40
N LEU A 28 -11.84 1.82 7.77
CA LEU A 28 -11.09 2.61 6.80
C LEU A 28 -10.26 1.73 5.85
N ALA A 29 -9.60 0.70 6.37
CA ALA A 29 -8.82 -0.24 5.56
C ALA A 29 -9.71 -1.00 4.55
N GLU A 30 -10.89 -1.49 4.98
CA GLU A 30 -11.87 -2.13 4.10
C GLU A 30 -12.32 -1.20 2.97
N LEU A 31 -12.80 0.01 3.30
CA LEU A 31 -13.27 0.99 2.32
C LEU A 31 -12.16 1.42 1.34
N TYR A 32 -10.94 1.55 1.82
CA TYR A 32 -9.79 1.87 0.97
C TYR A 32 -9.50 0.72 -0.01
N GLN A 33 -9.55 -0.53 0.47
CA GLN A 33 -9.34 -1.70 -0.36
C GLN A 33 -10.46 -1.87 -1.39
N GLU A 34 -11.74 -1.75 -0.99
CA GLU A 34 -12.89 -1.77 -1.90
C GLU A 34 -12.73 -0.73 -3.03
N ARG A 35 -12.33 0.49 -2.66
CA ARG A 35 -12.12 1.56 -3.66
C ARG A 35 -10.96 1.27 -4.60
N ARG A 36 -9.89 0.67 -4.10
CA ARG A 36 -8.75 0.26 -4.89
C ARG A 36 -9.12 -0.83 -5.90
N GLU A 37 -9.92 -1.80 -5.50
CA GLU A 37 -10.46 -2.85 -6.38
C GLU A 37 -11.35 -2.28 -7.47
N GLN A 38 -12.31 -1.40 -7.15
CA GLN A 38 -13.16 -0.72 -8.12
C GLN A 38 -12.36 0.08 -9.16
N LEU A 39 -11.30 0.76 -8.73
CA LEU A 39 -10.42 1.48 -9.65
C LEU A 39 -9.67 0.52 -10.59
N ALA A 40 -9.16 -0.59 -10.07
CA ALA A 40 -8.50 -1.60 -10.89
C ALA A 40 -9.45 -2.20 -11.92
N GLU A 41 -10.66 -2.59 -11.50
CA GLU A 41 -11.72 -3.13 -12.36
C GLU A 41 -12.11 -2.15 -13.48
N SER A 42 -12.13 -0.84 -13.22
CA SER A 42 -12.45 0.19 -14.22
C SER A 42 -11.50 0.21 -15.42
N VAL A 43 -10.36 -0.45 -15.33
CA VAL A 43 -9.35 -0.59 -16.39
C VAL A 43 -9.06 -2.05 -16.73
N ASP A 44 -9.96 -2.96 -16.38
CA ASP A 44 -9.83 -4.41 -16.61
C ASP A 44 -8.59 -5.03 -15.91
N LEU A 45 -8.33 -4.63 -14.68
CA LEU A 45 -7.28 -5.19 -13.82
C LEU A 45 -7.86 -5.70 -12.51
N THR A 46 -7.15 -6.63 -11.87
CA THR A 46 -7.30 -6.89 -10.44
C THR A 46 -6.36 -5.98 -9.65
N ASP A 47 -6.62 -5.79 -8.35
CA ASP A 47 -5.73 -5.06 -7.46
C ASP A 47 -4.32 -5.66 -7.43
N GLN A 48 -4.21 -6.99 -7.44
CA GLN A 48 -2.92 -7.68 -7.50
C GLN A 48 -2.16 -7.38 -8.81
N GLN A 49 -2.86 -7.36 -9.95
CA GLN A 49 -2.27 -6.99 -11.24
C GLN A 49 -1.79 -5.55 -11.22
N TRP A 50 -2.58 -4.63 -10.67
CA TRP A 50 -2.16 -3.25 -10.49
C TRP A 50 -0.92 -3.14 -9.61
N GLY A 51 -0.88 -3.82 -8.46
CA GLY A 51 0.29 -3.83 -7.58
C GLY A 51 1.57 -4.32 -8.26
N VAL A 52 1.48 -5.32 -9.15
CA VAL A 52 2.63 -5.78 -9.95
C VAL A 52 3.08 -4.72 -10.96
N LEU A 53 2.13 -4.02 -11.63
CA LEU A 53 2.49 -2.93 -12.55
C LEU A 53 3.16 -1.75 -11.81
N GLU A 54 2.68 -1.38 -10.63
CA GLU A 54 3.31 -0.35 -9.77
C GLU A 54 4.75 -0.72 -9.44
N GLU A 55 4.99 -1.98 -9.09
CA GLU A 55 6.34 -2.44 -8.76
C GLU A 55 7.28 -2.50 -9.97
N ILE A 56 6.79 -2.94 -11.15
CA ILE A 56 7.57 -2.93 -12.39
C ILE A 56 7.98 -1.50 -12.77
N ALA A 57 7.14 -0.50 -12.45
CA ALA A 57 7.44 0.90 -12.71
C ALA A 57 8.61 1.44 -11.88
N THR A 58 9.02 0.77 -10.81
CA THR A 58 10.16 1.20 -9.95
C THR A 58 11.54 0.84 -10.53
N GLU A 59 11.62 0.20 -11.69
CA GLU A 59 12.85 -0.29 -12.35
C GLU A 59 13.63 -1.38 -11.59
N HIS A 60 13.29 -1.68 -10.34
CA HIS A 60 13.96 -2.67 -9.50
C HIS A 60 13.06 -3.89 -9.21
N PHE A 61 12.14 -4.18 -10.11
CA PHE A 61 11.21 -5.28 -9.91
C PHE A 61 11.90 -6.65 -9.93
N MET A 62 11.80 -7.35 -8.80
CA MET A 62 12.22 -8.73 -8.63
C MET A 62 11.03 -9.59 -8.19
N PRO A 63 10.56 -10.54 -9.01
CA PRO A 63 9.37 -11.34 -8.69
C PRO A 63 9.42 -12.05 -7.33
N SER A 64 10.58 -12.57 -6.94
CA SER A 64 10.79 -13.25 -5.66
C SER A 64 10.70 -12.31 -4.46
N LEU A 65 11.25 -11.10 -4.56
CA LEU A 65 11.15 -10.08 -3.50
C LEU A 65 9.72 -9.54 -3.39
N PHE A 66 9.05 -9.34 -4.53
CA PHE A 66 7.65 -8.94 -4.55
C PHE A 66 6.78 -9.99 -3.86
N ALA A 67 6.94 -11.26 -4.20
CA ALA A 67 6.20 -12.36 -3.58
C ALA A 67 6.36 -12.34 -2.05
N ARG A 68 7.59 -12.22 -1.56
CA ARG A 68 7.90 -12.17 -0.12
C ARG A 68 7.29 -10.98 0.59
N ARG A 69 7.34 -9.79 -0.01
CA ARG A 69 6.75 -8.56 0.59
C ARG A 69 5.22 -8.57 0.66
N ARG A 70 4.57 -9.32 -0.23
CA ARG A 70 3.11 -9.42 -0.34
C ARG A 70 2.55 -10.71 0.25
N ASP A 71 3.35 -11.46 0.99
CA ASP A 71 2.97 -12.78 1.54
C ASP A 71 2.31 -13.67 0.49
N SER A 72 2.90 -13.70 -0.70
CA SER A 72 2.41 -14.40 -1.89
C SER A 72 3.42 -15.46 -2.35
N SER A 73 2.96 -16.43 -3.13
CA SER A 73 3.84 -17.43 -3.71
C SER A 73 4.48 -16.95 -5.01
N ALA A 74 5.68 -17.45 -5.32
CA ALA A 74 6.34 -17.21 -6.60
C ALA A 74 5.49 -17.69 -7.80
N ALA A 75 4.70 -18.76 -7.61
CA ALA A 75 3.77 -19.26 -8.62
C ALA A 75 2.64 -18.29 -8.89
N ALA A 76 2.08 -17.65 -7.84
CA ALA A 76 1.04 -16.64 -7.98
C ALA A 76 1.55 -15.41 -8.74
N VAL A 77 2.74 -14.90 -8.38
CA VAL A 77 3.36 -13.77 -9.10
C VAL A 77 3.64 -14.12 -10.55
N SER A 78 4.13 -15.33 -10.83
CA SER A 78 4.36 -15.82 -12.21
C SER A 78 3.08 -15.89 -13.02
N LYS A 79 1.96 -16.30 -12.39
CA LYS A 79 0.63 -16.30 -13.02
C LYS A 79 0.18 -14.88 -13.37
N ILE A 80 0.34 -13.93 -12.46
CA ILE A 80 0.00 -12.50 -12.69
C ILE A 80 0.83 -11.95 -13.84
N LEU A 81 2.14 -12.16 -13.86
CA LEU A 81 3.03 -11.71 -14.92
C LEU A 81 2.62 -12.24 -16.30
N ARG A 82 2.23 -13.52 -16.38
CA ARG A 82 1.70 -14.12 -17.61
C ARG A 82 0.43 -13.41 -18.05
N GLN A 83 -0.54 -13.24 -17.16
CA GLN A 83 -1.79 -12.54 -17.47
C GLN A 83 -1.56 -11.10 -17.96
N LEU A 84 -0.62 -10.38 -17.34
CA LEU A 84 -0.26 -9.01 -17.75
C LEU A 84 0.44 -9.00 -19.12
N THR A 85 1.22 -10.03 -19.43
CA THR A 85 1.84 -10.21 -20.75
C THR A 85 0.77 -10.51 -21.80
N ASP A 86 -0.18 -11.39 -21.51
CA ASP A 86 -1.30 -11.73 -22.40
C ASP A 86 -2.21 -10.52 -22.65
N LYS A 87 -2.39 -9.65 -21.66
CA LYS A 87 -3.08 -8.34 -21.81
C LYS A 87 -2.25 -7.30 -22.59
N GLY A 88 -1.01 -7.60 -22.93
CA GLY A 88 -0.09 -6.68 -23.61
C GLY A 88 0.33 -5.48 -22.76
N LEU A 89 0.35 -5.64 -21.43
CA LEU A 89 0.73 -4.59 -20.48
C LEU A 89 2.20 -4.71 -20.05
N VAL A 90 2.76 -5.92 -20.09
CA VAL A 90 4.14 -6.20 -19.68
C VAL A 90 4.86 -6.94 -20.81
N VAL A 91 6.10 -6.60 -21.02
CA VAL A 91 7.04 -7.36 -21.85
C VAL A 91 8.16 -7.93 -20.99
N ALA A 92 8.55 -9.17 -21.29
CA ALA A 92 9.68 -9.82 -20.65
C ALA A 92 10.84 -9.93 -21.65
N ALA A 93 12.02 -9.48 -21.26
CA ALA A 93 13.26 -9.65 -22.01
C ALA A 93 14.25 -10.42 -21.17
N ILE A 94 15.18 -11.12 -21.81
CA ILE A 94 16.33 -11.73 -21.14
C ILE A 94 17.27 -10.59 -20.72
N ALA A 95 17.71 -10.59 -19.46
CA ALA A 95 18.67 -9.59 -18.98
C ALA A 95 20.00 -9.76 -19.74
N LYS A 96 20.60 -8.64 -20.14
CA LYS A 96 21.86 -8.67 -20.92
C LYS A 96 23.02 -9.27 -20.14
N ASP A 97 23.01 -9.12 -18.83
CA ASP A 97 24.11 -9.49 -17.93
C ASP A 97 23.92 -10.87 -17.28
N ASP A 98 22.71 -11.44 -17.34
CA ASP A 98 22.40 -12.77 -16.82
C ASP A 98 21.26 -13.42 -17.62
N ALA A 99 21.59 -14.37 -18.47
CA ALA A 99 20.64 -15.11 -19.32
C ALA A 99 19.58 -15.90 -18.52
N ARG A 100 19.75 -16.05 -17.21
CA ARG A 100 18.79 -16.73 -16.32
C ARG A 100 17.76 -15.76 -15.73
N GLN A 101 18.01 -14.45 -15.80
CA GLN A 101 17.11 -13.44 -15.28
C GLN A 101 16.24 -12.84 -16.38
N ARG A 102 14.94 -12.71 -16.07
CA ARG A 102 13.99 -11.98 -16.92
C ARG A 102 13.83 -10.56 -16.38
N LYS A 103 14.03 -9.59 -17.24
CA LYS A 103 13.70 -8.19 -16.98
C LYS A 103 12.30 -7.92 -17.51
N TYR A 104 11.44 -7.41 -16.65
CA TYR A 104 10.06 -7.02 -16.98
C TYR A 104 10.01 -5.53 -17.18
N SER A 105 9.24 -5.07 -18.18
CA SER A 105 9.06 -3.64 -18.49
C SER A 105 7.62 -3.36 -18.87
N LEU A 106 7.14 -2.17 -18.53
CA LEU A 106 5.82 -1.69 -18.91
C LEU A 106 5.77 -1.36 -20.39
N THR A 107 4.66 -1.71 -21.04
CA THR A 107 4.38 -1.24 -22.42
C THR A 107 3.79 0.17 -22.41
N ALA A 108 3.74 0.83 -23.56
CA ALA A 108 3.03 2.10 -23.72
C ALA A 108 1.53 1.99 -23.37
N LYS A 109 0.93 0.80 -23.57
CA LYS A 109 -0.44 0.51 -23.12
C LYS A 109 -0.54 0.53 -21.60
N ALA A 110 0.40 -0.11 -20.90
CA ALA A 110 0.43 -0.13 -19.44
C ALA A 110 0.61 1.28 -18.86
N ILE A 111 1.48 2.10 -19.42
CA ILE A 111 1.69 3.49 -18.99
C ILE A 111 0.37 4.26 -19.04
N ARG A 112 -0.37 4.18 -20.16
CA ARG A 112 -1.70 4.83 -20.27
C ARG A 112 -2.72 4.31 -19.27
N VAL A 113 -2.71 3.01 -18.97
CA VAL A 113 -3.57 2.41 -17.93
C VAL A 113 -3.21 2.95 -16.56
N MET A 114 -1.92 3.02 -16.22
CA MET A 114 -1.43 3.56 -14.95
C MET A 114 -1.77 5.05 -14.78
N GLU A 115 -1.72 5.83 -15.86
CA GLU A 115 -2.16 7.23 -15.86
C GLU A 115 -3.66 7.37 -15.56
N ARG A 116 -4.51 6.50 -16.12
CA ARG A 116 -5.95 6.49 -15.82
C ARG A 116 -6.21 6.12 -14.35
N LEU A 117 -5.53 5.12 -13.82
CA LEU A 117 -5.62 4.74 -12.41
C LEU A 117 -5.20 5.88 -11.49
N ARG A 118 -4.10 6.57 -11.84
CA ARG A 118 -3.63 7.74 -11.10
C ARG A 118 -4.67 8.86 -11.11
N ALA A 119 -5.22 9.20 -12.27
CA ALA A 119 -6.24 10.23 -12.40
C ALA A 119 -7.51 9.89 -11.59
N GLY A 120 -7.97 8.63 -11.63
CA GLY A 120 -9.10 8.17 -10.83
C GLY A 120 -8.85 8.24 -9.32
N ARG A 121 -7.63 7.92 -8.88
CA ARG A 121 -7.23 8.08 -7.48
C ARG A 121 -7.17 9.54 -7.05
N GLU A 122 -6.59 10.42 -7.87
CA GLU A 122 -6.53 11.85 -7.60
C GLU A 122 -7.93 12.49 -7.56
N HIS A 123 -8.84 12.04 -8.42
CA HIS A 123 -10.25 12.47 -8.36
C HIS A 123 -10.89 12.07 -7.03
N ALA A 124 -10.76 10.81 -6.61
CA ALA A 124 -11.30 10.35 -5.34
C ALA A 124 -10.68 11.09 -4.13
N ILE A 125 -9.40 11.44 -4.19
CA ILE A 125 -8.75 12.25 -3.15
C ILE A 125 -9.42 13.63 -3.07
N ARG A 126 -9.68 14.30 -4.19
CA ARG A 126 -10.34 15.61 -4.16
C ARG A 126 -11.74 15.53 -3.61
N GLU A 127 -12.53 14.56 -4.02
CA GLU A 127 -13.93 14.41 -3.61
C GLU A 127 -14.08 14.05 -2.13
N VAL A 128 -13.13 13.31 -1.56
CA VAL A 128 -13.29 12.78 -0.19
C VAL A 128 -12.42 13.54 0.81
N TRP A 129 -11.14 13.76 0.48
CA TRP A 129 -10.18 14.27 1.44
C TRP A 129 -10.14 15.79 1.53
N PHE A 130 -10.51 16.50 0.45
CA PHE A 130 -10.50 17.97 0.45
C PHE A 130 -11.70 18.57 1.18
N GLU A 131 -12.72 17.76 1.47
CA GLU A 131 -13.81 18.14 2.37
C GLU A 131 -13.41 18.10 3.86
N LEU A 132 -12.26 17.50 4.19
CA LEU A 132 -11.74 17.41 5.54
C LEU A 132 -10.78 18.57 5.83
N ASP A 133 -10.75 19.00 7.11
CA ASP A 133 -9.83 20.05 7.52
C ASP A 133 -8.36 19.59 7.52
N ALA A 134 -7.47 20.49 7.14
CA ALA A 134 -6.04 20.19 7.03
C ALA A 134 -5.35 19.89 8.38
N GLN A 135 -5.90 20.36 9.50
CA GLN A 135 -5.36 20.08 10.83
C GLN A 135 -5.68 18.64 11.24
N GLY A 136 -6.92 18.20 11.01
CA GLY A 136 -7.34 16.81 11.22
C GLY A 136 -6.52 15.84 10.37
N MET A 137 -6.29 16.17 9.09
CA MET A 137 -5.43 15.36 8.22
C MET A 137 -3.99 15.22 8.75
N ARG A 138 -3.36 16.31 9.17
CA ARG A 138 -2.02 16.25 9.79
C ARG A 138 -2.04 15.43 11.08
N GLY A 139 -3.04 15.65 11.93
CA GLY A 139 -3.21 14.87 13.17
C GLY A 139 -3.34 13.37 12.92
N PHE A 140 -4.14 12.99 11.91
CA PHE A 140 -4.30 11.60 11.48
C PHE A 140 -2.97 11.00 10.98
N THR A 141 -2.23 11.72 10.13
CA THR A 141 -0.95 11.28 9.59
C THR A 141 0.09 11.10 10.70
N ASP A 142 0.21 12.07 11.60
CA ASP A 142 1.14 12.02 12.73
C ASP A 142 0.79 10.89 13.73
N PHE A 143 -0.50 10.71 14.01
CA PHE A 143 -0.96 9.62 14.87
C PHE A 143 -0.72 8.26 14.22
N GLY A 144 -1.10 8.10 12.95
CA GLY A 144 -0.92 6.88 12.18
C GLY A 144 0.55 6.48 12.08
N GLY A 145 1.45 7.42 11.78
CA GLY A 145 2.89 7.17 11.73
C GLY A 145 3.43 6.62 13.05
N ARG A 146 3.07 7.26 14.18
CA ARG A 146 3.48 6.75 15.51
C ARG A 146 2.88 5.39 15.84
N LEU A 147 1.67 5.11 15.40
CA LEU A 147 1.03 3.81 15.62
C LEU A 147 1.74 2.71 14.82
N ILE A 148 2.08 2.96 13.56
CA ILE A 148 2.85 2.04 12.70
C ILE A 148 4.17 1.68 13.37
N GLU A 149 4.98 2.68 13.77
CA GLU A 149 6.26 2.43 14.45
C GLU A 149 6.13 1.59 15.72
N ARG A 150 5.02 1.76 16.47
CA ARG A 150 4.77 0.97 17.69
C ARG A 150 4.38 -0.47 17.38
N LEU A 151 3.54 -0.68 16.36
CA LEU A 151 3.12 -2.01 15.92
C LEU A 151 4.30 -2.80 15.36
N GLU A 152 5.16 -2.17 14.54
CA GLU A 152 6.37 -2.80 14.02
C GLU A 152 7.33 -3.23 15.13
N ARG A 153 7.56 -2.37 16.12
CA ARG A 153 8.39 -2.72 17.29
C ARG A 153 7.79 -3.85 18.11
N TYR A 154 6.48 -3.84 18.32
CA TYR A 154 5.79 -4.90 19.06
C TYR A 154 5.87 -6.24 18.32
N ALA A 155 5.68 -6.25 17.00
CA ALA A 155 5.82 -7.44 16.17
C ALA A 155 7.26 -8.01 16.23
N ALA A 156 8.28 -7.13 16.17
CA ALA A 156 9.68 -7.53 16.27
C ALA A 156 10.04 -8.12 17.64
N SER A 157 9.46 -7.60 18.73
CA SER A 157 9.70 -8.16 20.08
C SER A 157 9.06 -9.53 20.28
N GLY A 158 7.84 -9.74 19.76
CA GLY A 158 7.16 -11.05 19.83
C GLY A 158 7.81 -12.15 18.98
N ALA A 159 8.50 -11.79 17.90
CA ALA A 159 9.28 -12.72 17.10
C ALA A 159 10.55 -13.21 17.85
N SER A 160 11.16 -12.34 18.68
CA SER A 160 12.37 -12.68 19.47
C SER A 160 12.11 -13.62 20.66
N GLU A 161 10.87 -13.74 21.12
CA GLU A 161 10.51 -14.69 22.19
C GLU A 161 10.27 -16.11 21.65
N LYS A 162 9.78 -16.26 20.41
CA LYS A 162 9.54 -17.58 19.79
C LYS A 162 10.82 -18.31 19.36
N ASP A 163 11.91 -17.60 19.16
CA ASP A 163 13.22 -18.21 18.80
C ASP A 163 14.02 -18.68 20.03
N LYS A 164 13.46 -18.56 21.24
CA LYS A 164 14.11 -18.96 22.52
C LYS A 164 13.46 -20.17 23.19
N GLU A 165 12.40 -20.73 22.63
CA GLU A 165 11.80 -22.00 23.02
C GLU A 165 12.18 -23.13 22.04
#